data_c38cc1e0ef2ae6ad257547be440651ea
#
_entry.id   c38cc1e0ef2ae6ad257547be440651ea
#
_cell.length_a   1.000
_cell.length_b   1.000
_cell.length_c   1.000
_cell.angle_alpha   90.00
_cell.angle_beta   90.00
_cell.angle_gamma   90.00
#
_symmetry.space_group_name_H-M   'P 1'
#
loop_
_entity.id
_entity.type
_entity.pdbx_description
1 polymer ?
#
loop_
_entity_poly.entity_id
_entity_poly.type
_entity_poly.pdbx_seq_one_letter_code
_entity_poly.pdbx_strand_id
1 'polypeptide(L)'
;MTIYETIKAAISVKQAAEHYGLKVSHNGMACCPFHNDRHPSLKLNEDYFFCFGCGAKGDVIDLVARLFNLSSYEAAQKLAADFGLDPKPP
;
A
#
# COMPACT_ATOMS: atom_id res chain seq x y z
N MET A 1 0.15 15.21 -14.45
CA MET A 1 0.02 14.27 -13.34
C MET A 1 1.36 14.03 -12.67
N THR A 2 1.37 13.96 -11.37
CA THR A 2 2.57 13.58 -10.64
C THR A 2 2.71 12.06 -10.63
N ILE A 3 3.91 11.58 -10.28
CA ILE A 3 4.12 10.14 -10.14
C ILE A 3 3.16 9.56 -9.09
N TYR A 4 2.84 10.30 -8.04
CA TYR A 4 1.93 9.85 -7.00
C TYR A 4 0.53 9.62 -7.53
N GLU A 5 0.02 10.54 -8.34
CA GLU A 5 -1.29 10.42 -8.93
C GLU A 5 -1.38 9.26 -9.91
N THR A 6 -0.34 9.09 -10.72
CA THR A 6 -0.25 7.98 -11.68
C THR A 6 -0.33 6.64 -10.96
N ILE A 7 0.43 6.49 -9.88
CA ILE A 7 0.46 5.26 -9.10
C ILE A 7 -0.89 5.00 -8.43
N LYS A 8 -1.46 6.02 -7.80
CA LYS A 8 -2.76 5.87 -7.12
C LYS A 8 -3.88 5.51 -8.09
N ALA A 9 -3.80 6.00 -9.32
CA ALA A 9 -4.80 5.66 -10.33
C ALA A 9 -4.64 4.25 -10.88
N ALA A 10 -3.42 3.74 -10.92
CA ALA A 10 -3.10 2.45 -11.55
C ALA A 10 -3.07 1.29 -10.57
N ILE A 11 -2.78 1.52 -9.29
CA ILE A 11 -2.54 0.45 -8.33
C ILE A 11 -3.43 0.68 -7.11
N SER A 12 -4.28 -0.31 -6.80
CA SER A 12 -5.08 -0.24 -5.57
C SER A 12 -4.24 -0.65 -4.36
N VAL A 13 -4.66 -0.20 -3.19
CA VAL A 13 -4.00 -0.57 -1.93
C VAL A 13 -4.04 -2.08 -1.75
N LYS A 14 -5.16 -2.70 -2.05
CA LYS A 14 -5.33 -4.14 -1.95
C LYS A 14 -4.36 -4.88 -2.87
N GLN A 15 -4.23 -4.43 -4.12
CA GLN A 15 -3.31 -4.99 -5.08
C GLN A 15 -1.87 -4.96 -4.57
N ALA A 16 -1.44 -3.80 -4.07
CA ALA A 16 -0.09 -3.65 -3.55
C ALA A 16 0.14 -4.54 -2.34
N ALA A 17 -0.82 -4.59 -1.42
CA ALA A 17 -0.72 -5.44 -0.23
C ALA A 17 -0.51 -6.91 -0.62
N GLU A 18 -1.30 -7.40 -1.55
CA GLU A 18 -1.19 -8.78 -2.01
C GLU A 18 0.15 -9.03 -2.72
N HIS A 19 0.57 -8.08 -3.54
CA HIS A 19 1.85 -8.19 -4.25
C HIS A 19 3.04 -8.30 -3.29
N TYR A 20 2.99 -7.60 -2.17
CA TYR A 20 4.07 -7.60 -1.19
C TYR A 20 3.89 -8.64 -0.08
N GLY A 21 3.00 -9.60 -0.29
CA GLY A 21 2.91 -10.76 0.58
C GLY A 21 1.94 -10.68 1.74
N LEU A 22 1.13 -9.65 1.81
CA LEU A 22 0.09 -9.60 2.83
C LEU A 22 -1.06 -10.53 2.43
N LYS A 23 -1.52 -11.33 3.39
CA LYS A 23 -2.65 -12.23 3.14
C LYS A 23 -3.94 -11.45 3.37
N VAL A 24 -4.57 -11.09 2.28
CA VAL A 24 -5.80 -10.31 2.31
C VAL A 24 -6.99 -11.25 2.13
N SER A 25 -7.92 -11.23 3.08
CA SER A 25 -9.13 -12.04 2.98
C SER A 25 -10.07 -11.47 1.92
N HIS A 26 -11.09 -12.25 1.57
CA HIS A 26 -12.04 -11.82 0.53
C HIS A 26 -12.82 -10.56 0.92
N ASN A 27 -12.89 -10.23 2.20
CA ASN A 27 -13.54 -9.00 2.66
C ASN A 27 -12.56 -7.83 2.84
N GLY A 28 -11.32 -7.97 2.37
CA GLY A 28 -10.35 -6.88 2.39
C GLY A 28 -9.62 -6.68 3.70
N MET A 29 -9.64 -7.68 4.58
CA MET A 29 -8.99 -7.58 5.88
C MET A 29 -7.68 -8.36 5.90
N ALA A 30 -6.73 -7.87 6.69
CA ALA A 30 -5.44 -8.53 6.88
C ALA A 30 -4.91 -8.25 8.27
N CYS A 31 -3.95 -9.05 8.72
CA CYS A 31 -3.21 -8.74 9.93
C CYS A 31 -2.29 -7.55 9.66
N CYS A 32 -2.29 -6.60 10.59
CA CYS A 32 -1.50 -5.38 10.40
C CYS A 32 0.00 -5.68 10.52
N PRO A 33 0.81 -5.33 9.52
CA PRO A 33 2.26 -5.57 9.59
C PRO A 33 3.01 -4.53 10.41
N PHE A 34 2.31 -3.48 10.87
CA PHE A 34 2.94 -2.36 11.55
C PHE A 34 2.98 -2.52 13.07
N HIS A 35 2.34 -3.55 13.59
CA HIS A 35 2.38 -3.89 15.00
C HIS A 35 2.16 -5.40 15.14
N ASN A 36 2.39 -5.91 16.35
CA ASN A 36 2.22 -7.35 16.61
C ASN A 36 0.73 -7.67 16.73
N ASP A 37 0.13 -8.09 15.63
CA ASP A 37 -1.30 -8.29 15.52
C ASP A 37 -1.62 -9.76 15.24
N ARG A 38 -2.53 -10.32 16.01
CA ARG A 38 -2.97 -11.72 15.85
C ARG A 38 -4.32 -11.84 15.17
N HIS A 39 -5.01 -10.73 14.99
CA HIS A 39 -6.33 -10.70 14.40
C HIS A 39 -6.35 -9.76 13.20
N PRO A 40 -7.15 -10.05 12.18
CA PRO A 40 -7.26 -9.12 11.05
C PRO A 40 -7.87 -7.81 11.51
N SER A 41 -7.04 -6.79 11.62
CA SER A 41 -7.49 -5.45 12.02
C SER A 41 -7.17 -4.39 10.97
N LEU A 42 -6.43 -4.75 9.92
CA LEU A 42 -6.09 -3.84 8.84
C LEU A 42 -7.10 -3.99 7.71
N LYS A 43 -7.83 -2.92 7.45
CA LYS A 43 -8.78 -2.86 6.34
C LYS A 43 -8.08 -2.30 5.12
N LEU A 44 -8.14 -3.01 4.00
CA LEU A 44 -7.54 -2.61 2.75
C LEU A 44 -8.66 -2.30 1.76
N ASN A 45 -8.79 -1.04 1.40
CA ASN A 45 -9.73 -0.58 0.40
C ASN A 45 -8.99 -0.33 -0.92
N GLU A 46 -9.68 0.16 -1.93
CA GLU A 46 -9.02 0.46 -3.19
C GLU A 46 -8.09 1.66 -3.07
N ASP A 47 -8.56 2.70 -2.39
CA ASP A 47 -7.86 3.99 -2.33
C ASP A 47 -7.08 4.21 -1.04
N TYR A 48 -7.39 3.48 0.02
CA TYR A 48 -6.74 3.71 1.31
C TYR A 48 -6.76 2.46 2.18
N PHE A 49 -5.93 2.48 3.21
CA PHE A 49 -5.96 1.44 4.25
C PHE A 49 -6.19 2.10 5.60
N PHE A 50 -6.72 1.32 6.53
CA PHE A 50 -6.90 1.75 7.91
C PHE A 50 -6.77 0.55 8.84
N CYS A 51 -5.95 0.71 9.88
CA CYS A 51 -5.81 -0.32 10.91
C CYS A 51 -6.61 0.06 12.15
N PHE A 52 -7.59 -0.77 12.48
CA PHE A 52 -8.42 -0.54 13.67
C PHE A 52 -7.67 -0.82 14.96
N GLY A 53 -6.55 -1.54 14.90
CA GLY A 53 -5.74 -1.86 16.06
C GLY A 53 -4.77 -0.76 16.47
N CYS A 54 -4.09 -0.14 15.52
CA CYS A 54 -3.07 0.87 15.82
C CYS A 54 -3.33 2.25 15.21
N GLY A 55 -4.39 2.39 14.41
CA GLY A 55 -4.74 3.67 13.79
C GLY A 55 -3.92 4.06 12.57
N ALA A 56 -3.04 3.19 12.10
CA ALA A 56 -2.28 3.45 10.88
C ALA A 56 -3.23 3.60 9.69
N LYS A 57 -3.01 4.60 8.87
CA LYS A 57 -3.85 4.86 7.70
C LYS A 57 -3.04 5.56 6.61
N GLY A 58 -3.54 5.52 5.40
CA GLY A 58 -2.90 6.19 4.27
C GLY A 58 -3.34 5.59 2.94
N ASP A 59 -2.65 6.00 1.88
CA ASP A 59 -2.89 5.49 0.54
C ASP A 59 -1.89 4.36 0.20
N VAL A 60 -1.86 3.94 -1.06
CA VAL A 60 -0.97 2.85 -1.49
C VAL A 60 0.51 3.22 -1.29
N ILE A 61 0.85 4.48 -1.47
CA ILE A 61 2.23 4.94 -1.30
C ILE A 61 2.61 4.90 0.18
N ASP A 62 1.70 5.34 1.05
CA ASP A 62 1.93 5.27 2.49
C ASP A 62 2.10 3.83 2.97
N LEU A 63 1.33 2.91 2.40
CA LEU A 63 1.44 1.50 2.74
C LEU A 63 2.84 0.97 2.45
N VAL A 64 3.35 1.21 1.25
CA VAL A 64 4.67 0.73 0.83
C VAL A 64 5.77 1.45 1.61
N ALA A 65 5.63 2.74 1.84
CA ALA A 65 6.58 3.50 2.63
C ALA A 65 6.74 2.91 4.03
N ARG A 66 5.65 2.53 4.66
CA ARG A 66 5.68 1.91 5.99
C ARG A 66 6.22 0.49 5.96
N LEU A 67 5.83 -0.30 4.95
CA LEU A 67 6.26 -1.70 4.85
C LEU A 67 7.77 -1.83 4.71
N PHE A 68 8.39 -0.94 3.97
CA PHE A 68 9.81 -1.03 3.63
C PHE A 68 10.65 0.09 4.24
N ASN A 69 10.06 0.91 5.07
CA ASN A 69 10.72 2.05 5.72
C ASN A 69 11.36 2.98 4.69
N LEU A 70 10.57 3.41 3.74
CA LEU A 70 10.98 4.28 2.65
C LEU A 70 10.31 5.65 2.77
N SER A 71 10.90 6.64 2.11
CA SER A 71 10.21 7.92 1.93
C SER A 71 9.05 7.74 0.93
N SER A 72 8.15 8.71 0.88
CA SER A 72 7.03 8.68 -0.08
C SER A 72 7.52 8.55 -1.51
N TYR A 73 8.55 9.30 -1.87
CA TYR A 73 9.10 9.27 -3.21
C TYR A 73 9.71 7.91 -3.55
N GLU A 74 10.48 7.36 -2.62
CA GLU A 74 11.08 6.03 -2.80
C GLU A 74 10.02 4.94 -2.92
N ALA A 75 8.96 5.05 -2.12
CA ALA A 75 7.84 4.11 -2.19
C ALA A 75 7.13 4.19 -3.54
N ALA A 76 6.95 5.41 -4.05
CA ALA A 76 6.34 5.60 -5.37
C ALA A 76 7.19 5.00 -6.47
N GLN A 77 8.51 5.19 -6.41
CA GLN A 77 9.43 4.61 -7.39
C GLN A 77 9.41 3.09 -7.33
N LYS A 78 9.38 2.53 -6.13
CA LYS A 78 9.31 1.08 -5.96
C LYS A 78 8.02 0.51 -6.55
N LEU A 79 6.90 1.13 -6.28
CA LEU A 79 5.62 0.70 -6.85
C LEU A 79 5.64 0.77 -8.37
N ALA A 80 6.18 1.86 -8.93
CA ALA A 80 6.28 2.00 -10.38
C ALA A 80 7.13 0.90 -10.99
N ALA A 81 8.25 0.58 -10.38
CA ALA A 81 9.15 -0.46 -10.86
C ALA A 81 8.51 -1.84 -10.74
N ASP A 82 7.89 -2.15 -9.59
CA ASP A 82 7.34 -3.47 -9.32
C ASP A 82 6.08 -3.76 -10.14
N PHE A 83 5.33 -2.74 -10.52
CA PHE A 83 4.10 -2.90 -11.29
C PHE A 83 4.27 -2.50 -12.75
N GLY A 84 5.49 -2.23 -13.19
CA GLY A 84 5.78 -1.94 -14.59
C GLY A 84 5.29 -0.59 -15.08
N LEU A 85 5.11 0.38 -14.19
CA LEU A 85 4.73 1.73 -14.58
C LEU A 85 5.98 2.56 -14.87
N ASP A 86 5.88 3.48 -15.82
CA ASP A 86 6.98 4.40 -16.10
C ASP A 86 6.87 5.62 -15.21
N PRO A 87 7.76 5.79 -14.22
CA PRO A 87 7.67 6.91 -13.31
C PRO A 87 8.21 8.21 -13.88
N LYS A 88 8.82 8.16 -15.05
CA LYS A 88 9.43 9.35 -15.64
C LYS A 88 8.48 10.06 -16.57
N PRO A 89 8.40 11.37 -16.50
CA PRO A 89 7.71 12.11 -17.56
C PRO A 89 8.46 11.89 -18.85
N PRO A 90 7.76 11.81 -19.94
CA PRO A 90 8.42 11.65 -21.26
C PRO A 90 9.30 12.81 -21.60
#